data_bb03710cdfd931c228fd69886a910305
#
_entry.id   bb03710cdfd931c228fd69886a910305
#
_cell.length_a   1.000
_cell.length_b   1.000
_cell.length_c   1.000
_cell.angle_alpha   90.00
_cell.angle_beta   90.00
_cell.angle_gamma   90.00
#
_symmetry.space_group_name_H-M   'P 1'
#
loop_
_entity.id
_entity.type
_entity.pdbx_description
1 polymer ?
#
loop_
_entity_poly.entity_id
_entity_poly.type
_entity_poly.pdbx_seq_one_letter_code
_entity_poly.pdbx_strand_id
1 'polypeptide(L)'
;MQKWIRGWSFFLGGLLAIAPTLLTLTACKAKNGITHDELVRRTQELFKNLAAGDQTPWKKYFADDCMYFDEKGRNMNKAALVADITPLPTGYSGTIKVVKPQSHIERNVAIMSYDMDETETVFGQDMTARYHATDTWMRRNGQWQIVAGQVLRYYEDPAPGKVDGTTISGYVGTYELAPGNRLTISVEGKELYRQRGDQPRALLIPEATDIFFRKGVEGRILFRHADNGKVDALIDRRNNEDVVWKRVQ
;
A
#
# COMPACT_ATOMS: atom_id res chain seq x y z
N MET A 1 88.60 -15.23 -28.62
CA MET A 1 89.91 -15.41 -28.00
C MET A 1 89.77 -15.29 -26.51
N GLN A 2 90.03 -16.42 -25.86
CA GLN A 2 90.86 -16.60 -24.67
C GLN A 2 90.40 -15.80 -23.42
N LYS A 3 90.21 -16.36 -22.35
CA LYS A 3 90.66 -17.47 -21.48
C LYS A 3 90.78 -16.97 -20.05
N TRP A 4 90.23 -17.72 -19.09
CA TRP A 4 90.79 -18.26 -17.88
C TRP A 4 90.83 -17.33 -16.66
N ILE A 5 90.68 -17.67 -15.38
CA ILE A 5 90.77 -18.91 -14.56
C ILE A 5 90.15 -18.63 -13.16
N ARG A 6 89.49 -19.61 -12.58
CA ARG A 6 89.50 -20.19 -11.22
C ARG A 6 89.74 -19.32 -9.97
N GLY A 7 88.93 -19.54 -8.97
CA GLY A 7 89.21 -19.38 -7.54
C GLY A 7 88.11 -19.86 -6.66
N TRP A 8 88.31 -21.05 -6.09
CA TRP A 8 87.43 -21.65 -5.07
C TRP A 8 87.63 -20.99 -3.72
N SER A 9 86.61 -20.70 -2.93
CA SER A 9 86.68 -20.78 -1.47
C SER A 9 85.28 -21.01 -0.90
N PHE A 10 85.15 -22.09 -0.17
CA PHE A 10 83.98 -22.47 0.64
C PHE A 10 83.82 -21.52 1.83
N PHE A 11 82.63 -21.02 2.08
CA PHE A 11 82.18 -20.66 3.42
C PHE A 11 80.74 -21.14 3.67
N LEU A 12 80.59 -22.01 4.65
CA LEU A 12 79.34 -22.36 5.30
C LEU A 12 78.75 -21.11 6.00
N GLY A 13 77.50 -20.86 5.81
CA GLY A 13 76.80 -19.83 6.58
C GLY A 13 75.29 -19.90 6.39
N GLY A 14 74.60 -20.53 7.33
CA GLY A 14 73.26 -20.32 7.86
C GLY A 14 72.11 -20.03 6.88
N LEU A 15 71.29 -21.02 6.62
CA LEU A 15 69.98 -20.82 6.09
C LEU A 15 69.10 -20.14 7.18
N LEU A 16 68.84 -18.83 7.09
CA LEU A 16 67.72 -18.19 7.74
C LEU A 16 66.54 -18.28 6.79
N ALA A 17 65.60 -19.20 7.10
CA ALA A 17 64.33 -19.25 6.45
C ALA A 17 63.47 -18.04 6.90
N ILE A 18 63.41 -17.03 6.06
CA ILE A 18 62.41 -15.93 6.21
C ILE A 18 61.10 -16.46 5.64
N ALA A 19 60.18 -16.90 6.53
CA ALA A 19 58.83 -17.19 6.18
C ALA A 19 58.14 -15.88 5.79
N PRO A 20 57.52 -15.78 4.59
CA PRO A 20 56.70 -14.62 4.28
C PRO A 20 55.42 -14.72 5.10
N THR A 21 55.31 -13.91 6.14
CA THR A 21 54.07 -13.70 6.85
C THR A 21 53.11 -13.01 5.87
N LEU A 22 52.26 -13.82 5.21
CA LEU A 22 51.11 -13.28 4.48
C LEU A 22 50.20 -12.63 5.52
N LEU A 23 50.33 -11.33 5.71
CA LEU A 23 49.26 -10.53 6.32
C LEU A 23 48.05 -10.58 5.37
N THR A 24 47.13 -11.50 5.61
CA THR A 24 45.79 -11.40 5.05
C THR A 24 45.11 -10.21 5.70
N LEU A 25 45.23 -9.06 5.04
CA LEU A 25 44.34 -7.92 5.27
C LEU A 25 42.95 -8.40 4.91
N THR A 26 42.24 -8.97 5.89
CA THR A 26 40.81 -9.13 5.83
C THR A 26 40.25 -7.71 5.83
N ALA A 27 40.09 -7.15 4.62
CA ALA A 27 39.34 -5.92 4.44
C ALA A 27 37.92 -6.20 4.94
N CYS A 28 37.66 -5.87 6.20
CA CYS A 28 36.33 -5.68 6.70
C CYS A 28 35.72 -4.56 5.86
N LYS A 29 35.13 -4.93 4.71
CA LYS A 29 34.27 -4.05 3.93
C LYS A 29 33.14 -3.72 4.86
N ALA A 30 33.24 -2.63 5.61
CA ALA A 30 32.14 -2.07 6.36
C ALA A 30 30.99 -1.94 5.37
N LYS A 31 29.97 -2.81 5.49
CA LYS A 31 28.74 -2.71 4.73
C LYS A 31 28.06 -1.41 5.17
N ASN A 32 28.49 -0.30 4.59
CA ASN A 32 27.97 1.03 4.90
C ASN A 32 26.57 1.28 4.26
N GLY A 33 26.06 0.33 3.49
CA GLY A 33 24.78 0.42 2.81
C GLY A 33 23.70 -0.41 3.50
N ILE A 34 22.46 0.06 3.43
CA ILE A 34 21.28 -0.75 3.77
C ILE A 34 21.03 -1.72 2.61
N THR A 35 20.46 -2.87 2.90
CA THR A 35 20.03 -3.84 1.88
C THR A 35 18.53 -3.84 1.74
N HIS A 36 18.01 -4.42 0.64
CA HIS A 36 16.57 -4.65 0.46
C HIS A 36 15.97 -5.41 1.64
N ASP A 37 16.57 -6.54 2.02
CA ASP A 37 16.06 -7.37 3.13
C ASP A 37 16.04 -6.63 4.47
N GLU A 38 17.04 -5.78 4.70
CA GLU A 38 17.09 -4.97 5.91
C GLU A 38 16.01 -3.86 5.91
N LEU A 39 15.71 -3.26 4.76
CA LEU A 39 14.58 -2.33 4.62
C LEU A 39 13.26 -3.05 4.91
N VAL A 40 13.03 -4.21 4.29
CA VAL A 40 11.81 -5.02 4.51
C VAL A 40 11.67 -5.39 5.99
N ARG A 41 12.74 -5.87 6.61
CA ARG A 41 12.74 -6.22 8.03
C ARG A 41 12.39 -5.03 8.94
N ARG A 42 13.00 -3.86 8.69
CA ARG A 42 12.73 -2.64 9.48
C ARG A 42 11.32 -2.12 9.27
N THR A 43 10.83 -2.18 8.05
CA THR A 43 9.45 -1.78 7.75
C THR A 43 8.45 -2.72 8.42
N GLN A 44 8.66 -4.04 8.37
CA GLN A 44 7.80 -4.99 9.09
C GLN A 44 7.89 -4.81 10.62
N GLU A 45 9.05 -4.39 11.15
CA GLU A 45 9.23 -4.09 12.57
C GLU A 45 8.33 -2.94 13.04
N LEU A 46 8.02 -1.94 12.18
CA LEU A 46 7.08 -0.87 12.50
C LEU A 46 5.69 -1.40 12.89
N PHE A 47 5.26 -2.49 12.27
CA PHE A 47 3.90 -3.01 12.40
C PHE A 47 3.79 -4.21 13.36
N LYS A 48 4.92 -4.82 13.76
CA LYS A 48 4.93 -6.09 14.52
C LYS A 48 4.10 -6.06 15.80
N ASN A 49 4.17 -4.98 16.56
CA ASN A 49 3.47 -4.82 17.84
C ASN A 49 2.59 -3.56 17.85
N LEU A 50 2.12 -3.14 16.67
CA LEU A 50 1.33 -1.91 16.52
C LEU A 50 0.05 -1.98 17.34
N ALA A 51 -0.64 -3.12 17.33
CA ALA A 51 -1.85 -3.36 18.10
C ALA A 51 -1.65 -3.24 19.63
N ALA A 52 -0.44 -3.49 20.12
CA ALA A 52 -0.07 -3.30 21.52
C ALA A 52 0.40 -1.88 21.86
N GLY A 53 0.45 -0.98 20.85
CA GLY A 53 0.90 0.41 21.02
C GLY A 53 2.41 0.56 21.15
N ASP A 54 3.22 -0.35 20.59
CA ASP A 54 4.68 -0.27 20.67
C ASP A 54 5.22 0.86 19.77
N GLN A 55 5.58 1.97 20.39
CA GLN A 55 6.14 3.15 19.75
C GLN A 55 7.64 3.03 19.41
N THR A 56 8.31 2.01 19.92
CA THR A 56 9.79 1.90 19.84
C THR A 56 10.34 1.91 18.42
N PRO A 57 9.82 1.11 17.46
CA PRO A 57 10.31 1.14 16.08
C PRO A 57 10.07 2.50 15.40
N TRP A 58 8.94 3.14 15.68
CA TRP A 58 8.59 4.43 15.11
C TRP A 58 9.52 5.54 15.60
N LYS A 59 9.82 5.58 16.91
CA LYS A 59 10.81 6.50 17.49
C LYS A 59 12.20 6.29 16.90
N LYS A 60 12.56 5.04 16.61
CA LYS A 60 13.88 4.66 16.10
C LYS A 60 14.06 4.98 14.61
N TYR A 61 13.07 4.66 13.80
CA TYR A 61 13.24 4.69 12.34
C TYR A 61 12.78 5.98 11.68
N PHE A 62 11.89 6.76 12.26
CA PHE A 62 11.49 8.05 11.70
C PHE A 62 12.47 9.16 12.11
N ALA A 63 12.83 10.01 11.15
CA ALA A 63 13.59 11.23 11.41
C ALA A 63 12.70 12.28 12.12
N ASP A 64 13.29 13.13 12.95
CA ASP A 64 12.52 14.14 13.69
C ASP A 64 11.86 15.17 12.75
N ASP A 65 12.50 15.43 11.60
CA ASP A 65 12.05 16.31 10.54
C ASP A 65 11.32 15.60 9.41
N CYS A 66 10.80 14.39 9.64
CA CYS A 66 10.09 13.65 8.61
C CYS A 66 8.80 14.35 8.15
N MET A 67 8.48 14.15 6.88
CA MET A 67 7.20 14.52 6.27
C MET A 67 6.45 13.25 5.89
N TYR A 68 5.30 13.03 6.51
CA TYR A 68 4.54 11.81 6.30
C TYR A 68 3.07 12.11 6.03
N PHE A 69 2.52 11.49 4.99
CA PHE A 69 1.10 11.54 4.68
C PHE A 69 0.48 10.18 4.99
N ASP A 70 -0.47 10.17 5.90
CA ASP A 70 -1.17 8.95 6.25
C ASP A 70 -2.36 8.64 5.31
N GLU A 71 -3.01 7.51 5.52
CA GLU A 71 -4.16 7.04 4.73
C GLU A 71 -5.41 7.92 4.88
N LYS A 72 -5.44 8.83 5.86
CA LYS A 72 -6.50 9.82 6.07
C LYS A 72 -6.19 11.18 5.45
N GLY A 73 -5.04 11.29 4.76
CA GLY A 73 -4.59 12.54 4.15
C GLY A 73 -4.04 13.56 5.14
N ARG A 74 -3.65 13.13 6.35
CA ARG A 74 -3.07 14.02 7.36
C ARG A 74 -1.56 14.14 7.11
N ASN A 75 -1.06 15.38 7.12
CA ASN A 75 0.38 15.66 7.11
C ASN A 75 0.90 15.55 8.55
N MET A 76 1.78 14.60 8.80
CA MET A 76 2.26 14.25 10.14
C MET A 76 3.77 14.35 10.23
N ASN A 77 4.26 14.89 11.34
CA ASN A 77 5.65 14.76 11.75
C ASN A 77 5.85 13.56 12.68
N LYS A 78 7.08 13.24 13.04
CA LYS A 78 7.40 12.12 13.92
C LYS A 78 6.64 12.14 15.24
N ALA A 79 6.51 13.32 15.86
CA ALA A 79 5.84 13.43 17.15
C ALA A 79 4.37 13.03 17.05
N ALA A 80 3.67 13.50 16.00
CA ALA A 80 2.28 13.15 15.73
C ALA A 80 2.14 11.66 15.38
N LEU A 81 3.01 11.11 14.53
CA LEU A 81 3.02 9.68 14.20
C LEU A 81 3.17 8.80 15.44
N VAL A 82 4.13 9.13 16.29
CA VAL A 82 4.37 8.36 17.53
C VAL A 82 3.21 8.50 18.50
N ALA A 83 2.58 9.68 18.60
CA ALA A 83 1.44 9.89 19.49
C ALA A 83 0.20 9.11 19.06
N ASP A 84 0.01 8.86 17.76
CA ASP A 84 -1.09 8.04 17.23
C ASP A 84 -0.93 6.55 17.55
N ILE A 85 0.28 6.08 17.86
CA ILE A 85 0.53 4.67 18.22
C ILE A 85 0.09 4.45 19.67
N THR A 86 -1.12 3.94 19.81
CA THR A 86 -1.72 3.58 21.09
C THR A 86 -2.22 2.13 21.07
N PRO A 87 -2.29 1.45 22.22
CA PRO A 87 -2.88 0.11 22.27
C PRO A 87 -4.31 0.11 21.73
N LEU A 88 -4.65 -0.92 20.99
CA LEU A 88 -6.03 -1.13 20.58
C LEU A 88 -6.95 -1.29 21.79
N PRO A 89 -8.20 -0.83 21.74
CA PRO A 89 -9.18 -1.01 22.82
C PRO A 89 -9.49 -2.48 23.07
N THR A 90 -10.03 -2.77 24.24
CA THR A 90 -10.55 -4.12 24.55
C THR A 90 -11.59 -4.56 23.52
N GLY A 91 -11.49 -5.79 23.02
CA GLY A 91 -12.34 -6.33 21.97
C GLY A 91 -11.81 -6.10 20.55
N TYR A 92 -10.69 -5.40 20.42
CA TYR A 92 -10.00 -5.18 19.15
C TYR A 92 -8.69 -5.94 19.12
N SER A 93 -8.36 -6.47 17.96
CA SER A 93 -7.03 -7.01 17.64
C SER A 93 -6.75 -6.79 16.16
N GLY A 94 -5.47 -6.83 15.76
CA GLY A 94 -5.14 -6.63 14.37
C GLY A 94 -3.68 -6.92 14.05
N THR A 95 -3.42 -7.14 12.78
CA THR A 95 -2.06 -7.34 12.23
C THR A 95 -1.93 -6.62 10.90
N ILE A 96 -0.73 -6.13 10.62
CA ILE A 96 -0.36 -5.57 9.32
C ILE A 96 0.84 -6.34 8.80
N LYS A 97 0.71 -6.86 7.59
CA LYS A 97 1.76 -7.59 6.89
C LYS A 97 2.26 -6.80 5.69
N VAL A 98 3.56 -6.57 5.63
CA VAL A 98 4.23 -6.00 4.46
C VAL A 98 4.30 -7.05 3.36
N VAL A 99 3.78 -6.72 2.18
CA VAL A 99 3.76 -7.60 1.00
C VAL A 99 4.25 -6.85 -0.23
N LYS A 100 4.72 -7.57 -1.24
CA LYS A 100 5.24 -7.04 -2.52
C LYS A 100 6.27 -5.91 -2.35
N PRO A 101 7.23 -6.01 -1.44
CA PRO A 101 8.22 -4.96 -1.24
C PRO A 101 9.12 -4.82 -2.46
N GLN A 102 9.39 -3.58 -2.84
CA GLN A 102 10.38 -3.20 -3.85
C GLN A 102 11.24 -2.08 -3.29
N SER A 103 12.50 -2.02 -3.66
CA SER A 103 13.36 -0.92 -3.23
C SER A 103 14.33 -0.51 -4.32
N HIS A 104 14.65 0.79 -4.34
CA HIS A 104 15.74 1.37 -5.07
C HIS A 104 16.71 2.01 -4.07
N ILE A 105 17.97 1.57 -4.09
CA ILE A 105 18.96 1.96 -3.09
C ILE A 105 20.14 2.62 -3.80
N GLU A 106 20.44 3.86 -3.44
CA GLU A 106 21.58 4.59 -3.97
C GLU A 106 22.32 5.34 -2.85
N ARG A 107 23.59 4.97 -2.61
CA ARG A 107 24.46 5.61 -1.61
C ARG A 107 23.81 5.78 -0.24
N ASN A 108 23.31 6.96 0.06
CA ASN A 108 22.72 7.36 1.35
C ASN A 108 21.18 7.51 1.28
N VAL A 109 20.55 7.11 0.19
CA VAL A 109 19.09 7.19 -0.02
C VAL A 109 18.58 5.83 -0.44
N ALA A 110 17.46 5.44 0.09
CA ALA A 110 16.69 4.31 -0.39
C ALA A 110 15.21 4.68 -0.47
N ILE A 111 14.57 4.30 -1.57
CA ILE A 111 13.13 4.39 -1.73
C ILE A 111 12.59 2.97 -1.60
N MET A 112 11.60 2.79 -0.76
CA MET A 112 10.91 1.52 -0.56
C MET A 112 9.44 1.69 -0.87
N SER A 113 8.92 0.87 -1.78
CA SER A 113 7.50 0.79 -2.14
C SER A 113 6.98 -0.58 -1.75
N TYR A 114 5.82 -0.65 -1.11
CA TYR A 114 5.26 -1.91 -0.62
C TYR A 114 3.75 -1.81 -0.43
N ASP A 115 3.09 -2.96 -0.47
CA ASP A 115 1.71 -3.07 -0.03
C ASP A 115 1.65 -3.52 1.44
N MET A 116 0.55 -3.18 2.11
CA MET A 116 0.23 -3.64 3.46
C MET A 116 -1.13 -4.33 3.44
N ASP A 117 -1.16 -5.59 3.86
CA ASP A 117 -2.40 -6.32 4.11
C ASP A 117 -2.70 -6.21 5.61
N GLU A 118 -3.80 -5.54 5.95
CA GLU A 118 -4.31 -5.40 7.30
C GLU A 118 -5.45 -6.39 7.54
N THR A 119 -5.42 -7.04 8.69
CA THR A 119 -6.55 -7.78 9.25
C THR A 119 -6.85 -7.19 10.61
N GLU A 120 -8.09 -6.79 10.83
CA GLU A 120 -8.58 -6.30 12.12
C GLU A 120 -9.77 -7.14 12.56
N THR A 121 -9.82 -7.49 13.84
CA THR A 121 -10.97 -8.17 14.47
C THR A 121 -11.58 -7.23 15.49
N VAL A 122 -12.86 -6.94 15.34
CA VAL A 122 -13.66 -6.06 16.20
C VAL A 122 -14.77 -6.88 16.83
N PHE A 123 -14.64 -7.19 18.13
CA PHE A 123 -15.59 -8.05 18.87
C PHE A 123 -15.93 -9.35 18.12
N GLY A 124 -14.92 -10.01 17.54
CA GLY A 124 -15.07 -11.27 16.81
C GLY A 124 -15.51 -11.14 15.36
N GLN A 125 -15.63 -9.92 14.83
CA GLN A 125 -15.93 -9.67 13.42
C GLN A 125 -14.64 -9.25 12.69
N ASP A 126 -14.27 -10.01 11.67
CA ASP A 126 -13.05 -9.75 10.91
C ASP A 126 -13.28 -8.73 9.81
N MET A 127 -12.36 -7.80 9.70
CA MET A 127 -12.27 -6.81 8.63
C MET A 127 -10.88 -6.87 8.00
N THR A 128 -10.82 -6.56 6.73
CA THR A 128 -9.56 -6.47 5.99
C THR A 128 -9.45 -5.14 5.27
N ALA A 129 -8.24 -4.62 5.16
CA ALA A 129 -7.94 -3.48 4.33
C ALA A 129 -6.58 -3.67 3.67
N ARG A 130 -6.40 -3.04 2.52
CA ARG A 130 -5.12 -3.01 1.82
C ARG A 130 -4.68 -1.58 1.60
N TYR A 131 -3.40 -1.35 1.79
CA TYR A 131 -2.77 -0.06 1.59
C TYR A 131 -1.55 -0.20 0.68
N HIS A 132 -1.19 0.90 0.03
CA HIS A 132 0.09 1.07 -0.63
C HIS A 132 0.88 2.15 0.09
N ALA A 133 2.16 1.91 0.33
CA ALA A 133 3.06 2.88 0.93
C ALA A 133 4.34 3.06 0.12
N THR A 134 4.86 4.26 0.17
CA THR A 134 6.19 4.59 -0.35
C THR A 134 6.94 5.40 0.69
N ASP A 135 8.08 4.86 1.15
CA ASP A 135 8.96 5.49 2.13
C ASP A 135 10.29 5.88 1.52
N THR A 136 10.76 7.06 1.84
CA THR A 136 12.12 7.51 1.55
C THR A 136 12.97 7.41 2.80
N TRP A 137 13.97 6.54 2.75
CA TRP A 137 14.97 6.36 3.78
C TRP A 137 16.25 7.13 3.43
N MET A 138 16.81 7.83 4.40
CA MET A 138 18.09 8.49 4.26
C MET A 138 19.04 8.09 5.38
N ARG A 139 20.33 7.95 5.01
CA ARG A 139 21.40 7.76 5.98
C ARG A 139 21.92 9.12 6.44
N ARG A 140 21.67 9.45 7.70
CA ARG A 140 22.14 10.66 8.37
C ARG A 140 22.87 10.27 9.64
N ASN A 141 24.06 10.81 9.86
CA ASN A 141 24.90 10.52 11.06
C ASN A 141 25.09 9.00 11.32
N GLY A 142 25.27 8.23 10.24
CA GLY A 142 25.45 6.79 10.32
C GLY A 142 24.18 5.96 10.49
N GLN A 143 23.01 6.58 10.68
CA GLN A 143 21.71 5.90 10.87
C GLN A 143 20.81 6.07 9.65
N TRP A 144 20.09 5.01 9.30
CA TRP A 144 19.06 5.03 8.27
C TRP A 144 17.71 5.35 8.91
N GLN A 145 17.09 6.44 8.44
CA GLN A 145 15.80 6.92 8.96
C GLN A 145 14.85 7.26 7.81
N ILE A 146 13.56 7.10 8.05
CA ILE A 146 12.47 7.54 7.15
C ILE A 146 12.38 9.05 7.27
N VAL A 147 12.59 9.75 6.16
CA VAL A 147 12.52 11.21 6.07
C VAL A 147 11.26 11.69 5.37
N ALA A 148 10.65 10.84 4.55
CA ALA A 148 9.36 11.12 3.92
C ALA A 148 8.65 9.79 3.63
N GLY A 149 7.34 9.83 3.63
CA GLY A 149 6.52 8.70 3.24
C GLY A 149 5.06 9.10 3.03
N GLN A 150 4.36 8.23 2.32
CA GLN A 150 2.91 8.36 2.18
C GLN A 150 2.24 7.00 2.13
N VAL A 151 1.00 6.95 2.59
CA VAL A 151 0.13 5.79 2.54
C VAL A 151 -1.13 6.12 1.77
N LEU A 152 -1.56 5.20 0.91
CA LEU A 152 -2.83 5.24 0.21
C LEU A 152 -3.63 3.99 0.58
N ARG A 153 -4.90 4.13 0.88
CA ARG A 153 -5.79 2.98 0.97
C ARG A 153 -6.23 2.57 -0.43
N TYR A 154 -6.13 1.29 -0.76
CA TYR A 154 -6.70 0.76 -2.00
C TYR A 154 -8.22 0.85 -1.96
N TYR A 155 -8.80 1.24 -3.11
CA TYR A 155 -10.21 0.99 -3.33
C TYR A 155 -10.41 -0.51 -3.58
N GLU A 156 -11.35 -1.10 -2.86
CA GLU A 156 -11.77 -2.48 -3.03
C GLU A 156 -13.26 -2.51 -3.33
N ASP A 157 -13.64 -3.32 -4.32
CA ASP A 157 -15.04 -3.53 -4.63
C ASP A 157 -15.75 -4.18 -3.44
N PRO A 158 -16.98 -3.77 -3.11
CA PRO A 158 -17.76 -4.46 -2.09
C PRO A 158 -18.05 -5.91 -2.48
N ALA A 159 -18.34 -6.73 -1.49
CA ALA A 159 -18.83 -8.07 -1.74
C ALA A 159 -20.18 -8.02 -2.50
N PRO A 160 -20.32 -8.75 -3.61
CA PRO A 160 -21.58 -8.81 -4.33
C PRO A 160 -22.72 -9.37 -3.44
N GLY A 161 -23.81 -8.63 -3.38
CA GLY A 161 -25.06 -9.05 -2.75
C GLY A 161 -26.01 -9.74 -3.72
N LYS A 162 -27.24 -9.95 -3.29
CA LYS A 162 -28.30 -10.55 -4.10
C LYS A 162 -29.53 -9.63 -4.09
N VAL A 163 -30.11 -9.43 -5.28
CA VAL A 163 -31.38 -8.70 -5.46
C VAL A 163 -32.27 -9.57 -6.34
N ASP A 164 -33.53 -9.69 -5.98
CA ASP A 164 -34.49 -10.49 -6.76
C ASP A 164 -34.86 -9.84 -8.10
N GLY A 165 -35.28 -10.67 -9.07
CA GLY A 165 -35.59 -10.21 -10.42
C GLY A 165 -36.75 -9.23 -10.53
N THR A 166 -37.72 -9.28 -9.61
CA THR A 166 -38.86 -8.35 -9.57
C THR A 166 -38.36 -6.96 -9.19
N THR A 167 -37.57 -6.89 -8.14
CA THR A 167 -36.91 -5.64 -7.70
C THR A 167 -36.03 -5.04 -8.79
N ILE A 168 -35.21 -5.87 -9.44
CA ILE A 168 -34.31 -5.42 -10.56
C ILE A 168 -35.14 -4.80 -11.69
N SER A 169 -36.30 -5.39 -12.05
CA SER A 169 -37.17 -4.87 -13.10
C SER A 169 -37.74 -3.48 -12.76
N GLY A 170 -37.90 -3.18 -11.48
CA GLY A 170 -38.36 -1.87 -10.99
C GLY A 170 -37.39 -0.71 -11.28
N TYR A 171 -36.09 -1.01 -11.48
CA TYR A 171 -35.06 0.00 -11.76
C TYR A 171 -34.98 0.38 -13.23
N VAL A 172 -35.52 -0.44 -14.15
CA VAL A 172 -35.46 -0.22 -15.59
C VAL A 172 -36.13 1.10 -15.97
N GLY A 173 -35.46 1.90 -16.79
CA GLY A 173 -36.02 3.17 -17.27
C GLY A 173 -34.95 4.15 -17.72
N THR A 174 -35.39 5.33 -18.07
CA THR A 174 -34.56 6.47 -18.45
C THR A 174 -34.51 7.49 -17.32
N TYR A 175 -33.32 7.92 -17.00
CA TYR A 175 -33.03 8.89 -15.95
C TYR A 175 -32.32 10.10 -16.57
N GLU A 176 -32.69 11.30 -16.17
CA GLU A 176 -32.16 12.55 -16.72
C GLU A 176 -31.55 13.41 -15.63
N LEU A 177 -30.32 13.86 -15.84
CA LEU A 177 -29.59 14.78 -14.97
C LEU A 177 -29.92 16.23 -15.30
N ALA A 178 -29.90 16.56 -16.59
CA ALA A 178 -30.23 17.85 -17.15
C ALA A 178 -30.81 17.63 -18.57
N PRO A 179 -31.49 18.59 -19.17
CA PRO A 179 -32.08 18.44 -20.50
C PRO A 179 -31.12 17.84 -21.52
N GLY A 180 -31.49 16.68 -22.09
CA GLY A 180 -30.69 15.92 -23.05
C GLY A 180 -29.55 15.10 -22.46
N ASN A 181 -29.29 15.17 -21.15
CA ASN A 181 -28.25 14.39 -20.48
C ASN A 181 -28.88 13.16 -19.80
N ARG A 182 -28.98 12.07 -20.56
CA ARG A 182 -29.75 10.88 -20.19
C ARG A 182 -28.88 9.67 -19.91
N LEU A 183 -29.38 8.83 -19.01
CA LEU A 183 -28.85 7.54 -18.64
C LEU A 183 -29.95 6.51 -18.71
N THR A 184 -29.73 5.41 -19.38
CA THR A 184 -30.69 4.29 -19.49
C THR A 184 -30.24 3.15 -18.58
N ILE A 185 -31.19 2.62 -17.80
CA ILE A 185 -31.06 1.39 -17.03
C ILE A 185 -31.83 0.30 -17.76
N SER A 186 -31.15 -0.81 -18.04
CA SER A 186 -31.70 -1.97 -18.74
C SER A 186 -31.32 -3.26 -18.05
N VAL A 187 -32.11 -4.30 -18.28
CA VAL A 187 -31.88 -5.67 -17.78
C VAL A 187 -31.57 -6.59 -18.94
N GLU A 188 -30.59 -7.47 -18.76
CA GLU A 188 -30.30 -8.57 -19.65
C GLU A 188 -30.13 -9.84 -18.80
N GLY A 189 -31.04 -10.80 -18.97
CA GLY A 189 -31.12 -11.96 -18.08
C GLY A 189 -31.43 -11.54 -16.64
N LYS A 190 -30.49 -11.69 -15.72
CA LYS A 190 -30.59 -11.28 -14.31
C LYS A 190 -29.67 -10.11 -13.96
N GLU A 191 -29.02 -9.52 -14.96
CA GLU A 191 -28.03 -8.50 -14.78
C GLU A 191 -28.58 -7.13 -15.14
N LEU A 192 -28.22 -6.13 -14.34
CA LEU A 192 -28.60 -4.73 -14.51
C LEU A 192 -27.48 -3.96 -15.16
N TYR A 193 -27.79 -3.18 -16.19
CA TYR A 193 -26.83 -2.38 -16.93
C TYR A 193 -27.21 -0.92 -16.92
N ARG A 194 -26.21 -0.05 -16.90
CA ARG A 194 -26.35 1.37 -17.16
C ARG A 194 -25.69 1.74 -18.48
N GLN A 195 -26.31 2.68 -19.22
CA GLN A 195 -25.72 3.27 -20.42
C GLN A 195 -25.96 4.77 -20.44
N ARG A 196 -24.93 5.56 -20.68
CA ARG A 196 -25.02 7.01 -20.81
C ARG A 196 -24.81 7.40 -22.27
N GLY A 197 -25.86 7.92 -22.96
CA GLY A 197 -25.80 8.20 -24.40
C GLY A 197 -25.26 7.01 -25.19
N ASP A 198 -24.30 7.25 -26.06
CA ASP A 198 -23.70 6.23 -26.94
C ASP A 198 -22.48 5.50 -26.28
N GLN A 199 -22.22 5.74 -25.00
CA GLN A 199 -21.13 5.06 -24.30
C GLN A 199 -21.43 3.56 -24.14
N PRO A 200 -20.38 2.71 -24.02
CA PRO A 200 -20.55 1.29 -23.72
C PRO A 200 -21.39 1.09 -22.46
N ARG A 201 -22.22 0.05 -22.48
CA ARG A 201 -22.96 -0.38 -21.29
C ARG A 201 -22.02 -0.82 -20.18
N ALA A 202 -22.34 -0.45 -18.95
CA ALA A 202 -21.60 -0.87 -17.77
C ALA A 202 -22.51 -1.72 -16.89
N LEU A 203 -22.01 -2.89 -16.47
CA LEU A 203 -22.70 -3.77 -15.53
C LEU A 203 -22.80 -3.08 -14.16
N LEU A 204 -23.97 -3.15 -13.54
CA LEU A 204 -24.25 -2.78 -12.17
C LEU A 204 -24.31 -4.03 -11.31
N ILE A 205 -23.33 -4.20 -10.43
CA ILE A 205 -23.24 -5.34 -9.52
C ILE A 205 -24.00 -4.99 -8.25
N PRO A 206 -24.98 -5.79 -7.80
CA PRO A 206 -25.69 -5.51 -6.58
C PRO A 206 -24.77 -5.65 -5.35
N GLU A 207 -24.86 -4.72 -4.42
CA GLU A 207 -24.30 -4.82 -3.06
C GLU A 207 -25.42 -5.18 -2.07
N ALA A 208 -26.56 -4.51 -2.21
CA ALA A 208 -27.81 -4.75 -1.47
C ALA A 208 -29.00 -4.29 -2.31
N THR A 209 -30.21 -4.46 -1.82
CA THR A 209 -31.41 -3.85 -2.40
C THR A 209 -31.21 -2.34 -2.54
N ASP A 210 -31.51 -1.81 -3.71
CA ASP A 210 -31.34 -0.41 -4.10
C ASP A 210 -29.89 0.10 -4.15
N ILE A 211 -28.89 -0.72 -3.88
CA ILE A 211 -27.47 -0.32 -3.85
C ILE A 211 -26.67 -1.20 -4.79
N PHE A 212 -25.98 -0.55 -5.73
CA PHE A 212 -25.17 -1.20 -6.75
C PHE A 212 -23.81 -0.52 -6.86
N PHE A 213 -22.83 -1.25 -7.38
CA PHE A 213 -21.50 -0.71 -7.71
C PHE A 213 -21.07 -1.12 -9.12
N ARG A 214 -20.03 -0.47 -9.61
CA ARG A 214 -19.33 -0.83 -10.85
C ARG A 214 -17.96 -1.36 -10.50
N LYS A 215 -17.57 -2.49 -11.07
CA LYS A 215 -16.28 -3.13 -10.77
C LYS A 215 -15.12 -2.18 -10.99
N GLY A 216 -14.27 -2.03 -9.98
CA GLY A 216 -13.07 -1.19 -10.04
C GLY A 216 -13.35 0.32 -10.08
N VAL A 217 -14.57 0.75 -9.77
CA VAL A 217 -14.96 2.17 -9.79
C VAL A 217 -15.50 2.58 -8.44
N GLU A 218 -14.81 3.50 -7.79
CA GLU A 218 -15.27 4.06 -6.52
C GLU A 218 -16.65 4.72 -6.65
N GLY A 219 -17.47 4.59 -5.62
CA GLY A 219 -18.83 5.11 -5.56
C GLY A 219 -19.91 4.04 -5.60
N ARG A 220 -21.13 4.48 -5.49
CA ARG A 220 -22.34 3.63 -5.48
C ARG A 220 -23.40 4.22 -6.39
N ILE A 221 -24.19 3.36 -6.97
CA ILE A 221 -25.45 3.69 -7.64
C ILE A 221 -26.57 3.29 -6.70
N LEU A 222 -27.38 4.24 -6.29
CA LEU A 222 -28.50 4.00 -5.42
C LEU A 222 -29.80 4.31 -6.18
N PHE A 223 -30.86 3.50 -5.94
CA PHE A 223 -32.18 3.78 -6.45
C PHE A 223 -33.07 4.32 -5.31
N ARG A 224 -33.63 5.50 -5.52
CA ARG A 224 -34.51 6.14 -4.57
C ARG A 224 -35.94 5.86 -4.96
N HIS A 225 -36.81 5.63 -3.96
CA HIS A 225 -38.21 5.45 -4.12
C HIS A 225 -38.97 6.69 -3.67
N ALA A 226 -40.01 7.06 -4.42
CA ALA A 226 -41.02 8.02 -4.01
C ALA A 226 -41.97 7.43 -2.98
N ASP A 227 -42.85 8.24 -2.39
CA ASP A 227 -43.83 7.83 -1.36
C ASP A 227 -44.79 6.73 -1.83
N ASN A 228 -45.01 6.60 -3.13
CA ASN A 228 -45.83 5.55 -3.75
C ASN A 228 -45.08 4.23 -3.97
N GLY A 229 -43.84 4.12 -3.48
CA GLY A 229 -43.00 2.94 -3.60
C GLY A 229 -42.34 2.73 -4.96
N LYS A 230 -42.53 3.61 -5.94
CA LYS A 230 -41.90 3.51 -7.26
C LYS A 230 -40.56 4.22 -7.27
N VAL A 231 -39.59 3.68 -8.00
CA VAL A 231 -38.30 4.34 -8.20
C VAL A 231 -38.49 5.66 -8.95
N ASP A 232 -38.09 6.76 -8.36
CA ASP A 232 -38.16 8.12 -8.91
C ASP A 232 -36.84 8.72 -9.29
N ALA A 233 -35.73 8.19 -8.77
CA ALA A 233 -34.39 8.68 -9.09
C ALA A 233 -33.34 7.58 -8.98
N LEU A 234 -32.25 7.79 -9.76
CA LEU A 234 -30.98 7.15 -9.58
C LEU A 234 -30.00 8.17 -8.99
N ILE A 235 -29.26 7.77 -7.98
CA ILE A 235 -28.24 8.59 -7.32
C ILE A 235 -26.87 7.97 -7.62
N ASP A 236 -26.02 8.71 -8.31
CA ASP A 236 -24.62 8.35 -8.53
C ASP A 236 -23.80 9.02 -7.41
N ARG A 237 -23.52 8.27 -6.32
CA ARG A 237 -22.78 8.75 -5.15
C ARG A 237 -21.30 8.63 -5.40
N ARG A 238 -20.56 9.74 -5.29
CA ARG A 238 -19.10 9.83 -5.46
C ARG A 238 -18.54 10.73 -4.39
N ASN A 239 -17.41 10.35 -3.80
CA ASN A 239 -16.73 11.18 -2.79
C ASN A 239 -17.67 11.70 -1.70
N ASN A 240 -18.65 10.89 -1.28
CA ASN A 240 -19.72 11.25 -0.35
C ASN A 240 -20.70 12.34 -0.85
N GLU A 241 -20.71 12.64 -2.14
CA GLU A 241 -21.62 13.57 -2.79
C GLU A 241 -22.56 12.85 -3.74
N ASP A 242 -23.81 13.35 -3.84
CA ASP A 242 -24.87 12.74 -4.62
C ASP A 242 -25.16 13.52 -5.90
N VAL A 243 -25.02 12.84 -7.03
CA VAL A 243 -25.48 13.32 -8.34
C VAL A 243 -26.80 12.65 -8.65
N VAL A 244 -27.90 13.41 -8.61
CA VAL A 244 -29.28 12.90 -8.72
C VAL A 244 -29.78 12.95 -10.14
N TRP A 245 -30.10 11.79 -10.70
CA TRP A 245 -30.74 11.60 -12.00
C TRP A 245 -32.23 11.30 -11.79
N LYS A 246 -33.11 12.20 -12.19
CA LYS A 246 -34.55 12.01 -12.05
C LYS A 246 -35.05 11.01 -13.09
N ARG A 247 -35.91 10.10 -12.69
CA ARG A 247 -36.57 9.19 -13.64
C ARG A 247 -37.54 9.96 -14.51
N VAL A 248 -37.44 9.78 -15.84
CA VAL A 248 -38.31 10.46 -16.84
C VAL A 248 -39.14 9.49 -17.66
N GLN A 249 -38.76 8.20 -17.65
CA GLN A 249 -39.52 7.14 -18.34
C GLN A 249 -39.23 5.77 -17.70
#